data_b633cae22250efb7b90b370adfdb205c
#
_entry.id   b633cae22250efb7b90b370adfdb205c
#
_cell.length_a   1.000
_cell.length_b   1.000
_cell.length_c   1.000
_cell.angle_alpha   90.00
_cell.angle_beta   90.00
_cell.angle_gamma   90.00
#
_symmetry.space_group_name_H-M   'P 1'
#
loop_
_entity.id
_entity.type
_entity.pdbx_description
1 polymer ?
#
loop_
_entity_poly.entity_id
_entity_poly.type
_entity_poly.pdbx_seq_one_letter_code
_entity_poly.pdbx_strand_id
1 'polypeptide(L)'
;MKSTILSVTQLNTYIKSIIDGDMLLRSLYVVGEISNFTNHYRTGHFYLTLKDESCAVKAVMFASANRRLKFMPENGMKVIVRGRVSVFERDGQYQLYIDDM
;
A
#
# COMPACT_ATOMS: atom_id res chain seq x y z
N MET A 1 21.37 30.15 -6.18
CA MET A 1 20.44 29.14 -5.63
C MET A 1 21.15 28.36 -4.53
N LYS A 2 20.51 28.27 -3.39
CA LYS A 2 21.08 27.47 -2.30
C LYS A 2 20.72 25.99 -2.49
N SER A 3 21.69 25.12 -2.28
CA SER A 3 21.43 23.69 -2.21
C SER A 3 20.78 23.35 -0.86
N THR A 4 19.79 22.50 -0.90
CA THR A 4 19.11 22.03 0.31
C THR A 4 19.76 20.71 0.73
N ILE A 5 20.13 20.64 2.00
CA ILE A 5 20.69 19.40 2.57
C ILE A 5 19.65 18.81 3.50
N LEU A 6 19.25 17.57 3.24
CA LEU A 6 18.26 16.86 4.03
C LEU A 6 18.85 15.57 4.57
N SER A 7 18.40 15.17 5.75
CA SER A 7 18.60 13.80 6.21
C SER A 7 17.71 12.85 5.40
N VAL A 8 17.99 11.55 5.48
CA VAL A 8 17.13 10.56 4.82
C VAL A 8 15.71 10.62 5.40
N THR A 9 15.59 10.77 6.71
CA THR A 9 14.26 10.93 7.35
C THR A 9 13.52 12.14 6.79
N GLN A 10 14.19 13.28 6.69
CA GLN A 10 13.57 14.49 6.13
C GLN A 10 13.12 14.28 4.68
N LEU A 11 13.94 13.61 3.87
CA LEU A 11 13.59 13.31 2.48
C LEU A 11 12.34 12.43 2.42
N ASN A 12 12.33 11.33 3.16
CA ASN A 12 11.21 10.39 3.13
C ASN A 12 9.93 11.03 3.68
N THR A 13 10.04 11.81 4.74
CA THR A 13 8.91 12.55 5.32
C THR A 13 8.36 13.57 4.33
N TYR A 14 9.24 14.27 3.61
CA TYR A 14 8.81 15.24 2.62
C TYR A 14 8.04 14.58 1.47
N ILE A 15 8.59 13.48 0.93
CA ILE A 15 7.92 12.73 -0.15
C ILE A 15 6.57 12.20 0.33
N LYS A 16 6.52 11.67 1.56
CA LYS A 16 5.28 11.20 2.16
C LYS A 16 4.24 12.32 2.22
N SER A 17 4.64 13.53 2.62
CA SER A 17 3.71 14.66 2.72
C SER A 17 3.11 15.04 1.36
N ILE A 18 3.90 14.95 0.30
CA ILE A 18 3.42 15.23 -1.06
C ILE A 18 2.39 14.17 -1.49
N ILE A 19 2.71 12.91 -1.28
CA ILE A 19 1.82 11.80 -1.65
C ILE A 19 0.53 11.86 -0.82
N ASP A 20 0.63 12.07 0.47
CA ASP A 20 -0.54 12.15 1.36
C ASP A 20 -1.44 13.35 1.02
N GLY A 21 -0.89 14.38 0.42
CA GLY A 21 -1.64 15.57 -0.02
C GLY A 21 -2.26 15.45 -1.41
N ASP A 22 -1.95 14.40 -2.17
CA ASP A 22 -2.47 14.23 -3.51
C ASP A 22 -3.89 13.66 -3.48
N MET A 23 -4.81 14.33 -4.18
CA MET A 23 -6.23 13.96 -4.12
C MET A 23 -6.51 12.60 -4.76
N LEU A 24 -5.82 12.25 -5.83
CA LEU A 24 -6.02 10.95 -6.48
C LEU A 24 -5.52 9.83 -5.58
N LEU A 25 -4.34 9.99 -5.01
CA LEU A 25 -3.70 8.94 -4.21
C LEU A 25 -4.37 8.72 -2.84
N ARG A 26 -5.21 9.64 -2.41
CA ARG A 26 -5.92 9.54 -1.12
C ARG A 26 -7.10 8.57 -1.17
N SER A 27 -7.65 8.32 -2.35
CA SER A 27 -8.77 7.40 -2.51
C SER A 27 -8.85 6.96 -3.96
N LEU A 28 -8.59 5.69 -4.21
CA LEU A 28 -8.56 5.17 -5.57
C LEU A 28 -8.86 3.68 -5.60
N TYR A 29 -9.12 3.18 -6.79
CA TYR A 29 -9.28 1.76 -7.04
C TYR A 29 -8.11 1.27 -7.89
N VAL A 30 -7.59 0.10 -7.55
CA VAL A 30 -6.49 -0.54 -8.28
C VAL A 30 -6.88 -1.97 -8.59
N VAL A 31 -6.67 -2.40 -9.83
CA VAL A 31 -6.90 -3.78 -10.24
C VAL A 31 -5.56 -4.50 -10.38
N GLY A 32 -5.51 -5.73 -9.92
CA GLY A 32 -4.31 -6.54 -10.05
C GLY A 32 -4.50 -7.95 -9.53
N GLU A 33 -3.43 -8.72 -9.62
CA GLU A 33 -3.38 -10.10 -9.15
C GLU A 33 -2.65 -10.17 -7.82
N ILE A 34 -3.21 -10.92 -6.88
CA ILE A 34 -2.60 -11.12 -5.56
C ILE A 34 -1.39 -12.04 -5.69
N SER A 35 -0.29 -11.63 -5.05
CA SER A 35 0.95 -12.40 -4.95
C SER A 35 1.55 -12.18 -3.58
N ASN A 36 2.37 -13.13 -3.11
CA ASN A 36 3.06 -13.05 -1.81
C ASN A 36 2.11 -12.73 -0.66
N PHE A 37 0.92 -13.30 -0.68
CA PHE A 37 -0.06 -13.07 0.38
C PHE A 37 0.40 -13.69 1.69
N THR A 38 0.32 -12.91 2.76
CA THR A 38 0.63 -13.35 4.12
C THR A 38 -0.43 -12.81 5.08
N ASN A 39 -1.02 -13.70 5.85
CA ASN A 39 -1.86 -13.32 6.98
C ASN A 39 -0.99 -13.36 8.23
N HIS A 40 -0.65 -12.18 8.75
CA HIS A 40 0.20 -12.09 9.94
C HIS A 40 -0.61 -12.47 11.17
N TYR A 41 -0.40 -13.67 11.70
CA TYR A 41 -1.29 -14.23 12.69
C TYR A 41 -1.40 -13.45 14.00
N ARG A 42 -0.34 -12.73 14.40
CA ARG A 42 -0.36 -11.93 15.63
C ARG A 42 -1.24 -10.70 15.53
N THR A 43 -1.19 -10.01 14.40
CA THR A 43 -1.94 -8.76 14.20
C THR A 43 -3.22 -8.98 13.41
N GLY A 44 -3.26 -10.03 12.58
CA GLY A 44 -4.34 -10.24 11.64
C GLY A 44 -4.24 -9.36 10.40
N HIS A 45 -3.16 -8.59 10.26
CA HIS A 45 -2.95 -7.77 9.06
C HIS A 45 -2.61 -8.65 7.87
N PHE A 46 -3.13 -8.29 6.71
CA PHE A 46 -2.78 -8.93 5.45
C PHE A 46 -1.71 -8.13 4.74
N TYR A 47 -0.64 -8.81 4.33
CA TYR A 47 0.43 -8.25 3.52
C TYR A 47 0.43 -8.97 2.18
N LEU A 48 0.49 -8.23 1.10
CA LEU A 48 0.48 -8.82 -0.24
C LEU A 48 1.21 -7.92 -1.23
N THR A 49 1.46 -8.47 -2.39
CA THR A 49 1.88 -7.71 -3.56
C THR A 49 0.74 -7.75 -4.55
N LEU A 50 0.38 -6.61 -5.10
CA LEU A 50 -0.58 -6.51 -6.18
C LEU A 50 0.20 -6.28 -7.46
N LYS A 51 -0.01 -7.11 -8.47
CA LYS A 51 0.79 -7.07 -9.69
C LYS A 51 -0.06 -7.16 -10.94
N ASP A 52 0.52 -6.72 -12.04
CA ASP A 52 0.03 -6.97 -13.39
C ASP A 52 1.18 -7.54 -14.23
N GLU A 53 1.07 -7.48 -15.55
CA GLU A 53 2.07 -8.05 -16.45
C GLU A 53 3.44 -7.37 -16.33
N SER A 54 3.47 -6.11 -15.96
CA SER A 54 4.68 -5.28 -16.04
C SER A 54 5.17 -4.76 -14.70
N CYS A 55 4.28 -4.56 -13.73
CA CYS A 55 4.59 -3.84 -12.50
C CYS A 55 3.97 -4.51 -11.28
N ALA A 56 4.50 -4.12 -10.12
CA ALA A 56 4.02 -4.61 -8.85
C ALA A 56 4.06 -3.50 -7.82
N VAL A 57 3.15 -3.56 -6.85
CA VAL A 57 3.13 -2.65 -5.71
C VAL A 57 2.84 -3.44 -4.44
N LYS A 58 3.54 -3.11 -3.38
CA LYS A 58 3.27 -3.70 -2.07
C LYS A 58 2.00 -3.11 -1.48
N ALA A 59 1.24 -3.94 -0.79
CA ALA A 59 -0.01 -3.53 -0.20
C ALA A 59 -0.18 -4.14 1.19
N VAL A 60 -0.94 -3.44 2.02
CA VAL A 60 -1.31 -3.92 3.33
C VAL A 60 -2.79 -3.64 3.55
N MET A 61 -3.47 -4.61 4.16
CA MET A 61 -4.86 -4.46 4.59
C MET A 61 -4.91 -4.78 6.07
N PHE A 62 -5.12 -3.76 6.89
CA PHE A 62 -5.11 -3.92 8.33
C PHE A 62 -6.30 -4.78 8.79
N ALA A 63 -6.16 -5.42 9.96
CA ALA A 63 -7.18 -6.30 10.51
C ALA A 63 -8.53 -5.60 10.65
N SER A 64 -8.53 -4.32 11.00
CA SER A 64 -9.77 -3.54 11.10
C SER A 64 -10.53 -3.44 9.79
N ALA A 65 -9.84 -3.51 8.67
CA ALA A 65 -10.45 -3.50 7.33
C ALA A 65 -10.76 -4.91 6.85
N ASN A 66 -9.82 -5.84 7.00
CA ASN A 66 -9.97 -7.16 6.39
C ASN A 66 -11.01 -8.05 7.06
N ARG A 67 -11.40 -7.74 8.31
CA ARG A 67 -12.46 -8.51 8.99
C ARG A 67 -13.82 -8.40 8.29
N ARG A 68 -14.01 -7.42 7.42
CA ARG A 68 -15.24 -7.23 6.67
C ARG A 68 -15.25 -7.94 5.33
N LEU A 69 -14.12 -8.56 4.96
CA LEU A 69 -14.05 -9.31 3.70
C LEU A 69 -14.96 -10.53 3.74
N LYS A 70 -15.60 -10.82 2.61
CA LYS A 70 -16.49 -11.96 2.45
C LYS A 70 -15.78 -13.16 1.85
N PHE A 71 -14.47 -13.06 1.63
CA PHE A 71 -13.66 -14.16 1.07
C PHE A 71 -12.26 -14.06 1.66
N MET A 72 -11.53 -15.19 1.63
CA MET A 72 -10.14 -15.22 2.03
C MET A 72 -9.27 -15.00 0.79
N PRO A 73 -8.43 -13.97 0.77
CA PRO A 73 -7.53 -13.74 -0.36
C PRO A 73 -6.57 -14.90 -0.55
N GLU A 74 -6.28 -15.19 -1.81
CA GLU A 74 -5.32 -16.24 -2.18
C GLU A 74 -4.44 -15.74 -3.32
N ASN A 75 -3.21 -16.24 -3.37
CA ASN A 75 -2.30 -15.91 -4.47
C ASN A 75 -2.93 -16.35 -5.79
N GLY A 76 -2.79 -15.51 -6.81
CA GLY A 76 -3.35 -15.76 -8.13
C GLY A 76 -4.74 -15.17 -8.36
N MET A 77 -5.41 -14.74 -7.30
CA MET A 77 -6.73 -14.08 -7.47
C MET A 77 -6.56 -12.71 -8.12
N LYS A 78 -7.43 -12.42 -9.08
CA LYS A 78 -7.55 -11.09 -9.67
C LYS A 78 -8.59 -10.30 -8.87
N VAL A 79 -8.21 -9.13 -8.38
CA VAL A 79 -9.05 -8.34 -7.48
C VAL A 79 -9.05 -6.88 -7.90
N ILE A 80 -10.08 -6.18 -7.47
CA ILE A 80 -10.13 -4.72 -7.48
C ILE A 80 -10.09 -4.29 -6.01
N VAL A 81 -9.12 -3.47 -5.65
CA VAL A 81 -8.99 -2.97 -4.29
C VAL A 81 -9.32 -1.49 -4.26
N ARG A 82 -9.92 -1.05 -3.16
CA ARG A 82 -10.09 0.36 -2.86
C ARG A 82 -9.15 0.72 -1.73
N GLY A 83 -8.46 1.83 -1.86
CA GLY A 83 -7.55 2.27 -0.82
C GLY A 83 -6.87 3.58 -1.12
N ARG A 84 -5.78 3.80 -0.45
CA ARG A 84 -4.95 4.99 -0.61
C ARG A 84 -3.50 4.58 -0.75
N VAL A 85 -2.71 5.44 -1.35
CA VAL A 85 -1.26 5.27 -1.43
C VAL A 85 -0.61 6.20 -0.42
N SER A 86 0.38 5.70 0.30
CA SER A 86 1.23 6.51 1.17
C SER A 86 2.64 5.93 1.19
N VAL A 87 3.53 6.57 1.90
CA VAL A 87 4.94 6.15 2.01
C VAL A 87 5.15 5.48 3.36
N PHE A 88 5.79 4.32 3.34
CA PHE A 88 6.37 3.73 4.54
C PHE A 88 7.72 4.39 4.76
N GLU A 89 7.78 5.37 5.65
CA GLU A 89 8.92 6.26 5.83
C GLU A 89 10.21 5.52 6.13
N ARG A 90 10.11 4.48 6.95
CA ARG A 90 11.26 3.70 7.39
C ARG A 90 12.06 3.14 6.22
N ASP A 91 11.37 2.66 5.19
CA ASP A 91 12.00 2.00 4.05
C ASP A 91 12.05 2.88 2.80
N GLY A 92 11.40 4.04 2.82
CA GLY A 92 11.33 4.92 1.67
C GLY A 92 10.56 4.34 0.50
N GLN A 93 9.55 3.51 0.78
CA GLN A 93 8.73 2.86 -0.25
C GLN A 93 7.30 3.31 -0.16
N TYR A 94 6.68 3.58 -1.33
CA TYR A 94 5.25 3.79 -1.32
C TYR A 94 4.54 2.44 -1.29
N GLN A 95 3.38 2.42 -0.65
CA GLN A 95 2.56 1.23 -0.48
C GLN A 95 1.10 1.57 -0.69
N LEU A 96 0.33 0.56 -1.05
CA LEU A 96 -1.12 0.67 -1.14
C LEU A 96 -1.72 0.19 0.18
N TYR A 97 -2.51 1.05 0.81
CA TYR A 97 -3.24 0.73 2.04
C TYR A 97 -4.68 0.44 1.67
N ILE A 98 -5.06 -0.83 1.77
CA ILE A 98 -6.34 -1.33 1.25
C ILE A 98 -7.42 -1.19 2.30
N ASP A 99 -8.55 -0.56 1.93
CA ASP A 99 -9.74 -0.44 2.78
C ASP A 99 -10.77 -1.51 2.45
N ASP A 100 -10.84 -1.91 1.19
CA ASP A 100 -11.81 -2.91 0.73
C ASP A 100 -11.26 -3.63 -0.50
N MET A 101 -11.78 -4.81 -0.71
CA MET A 101 -11.31 -5.63 -1.81
C MET A 101 -12.43 -6.50 -2.37
#